data_f3864140bc42d5f3d475f9a2eba103a9
#
_entry.id   f3864140bc42d5f3d475f9a2eba103a9
#
_cell.length_a   1.000
_cell.length_b   1.000
_cell.length_c   1.000
_cell.angle_alpha   90.00
_cell.angle_beta   90.00
_cell.angle_gamma   90.00
#
_symmetry.space_group_name_H-M   'P 1'
#
loop_
_entity.id
_entity.type
_entity.pdbx_description
1 polymer ?
#
loop_
_entity_poly.entity_id
_entity_poly.type
_entity_poly.pdbx_seq_one_letter_code
_entity_poly.pdbx_strand_id
1 'polypeptide(L)'
;MNKKIITDNLPFVIAEIGHNHQGSIDKAKEMIKEAKLCGASAVKLQKRSNKDLYTEEMYNSNYNSENSYAKTYGEHRDFLEFDKVQYLDLKQYSEDLDIVFFFHTI
;
A
#
# COMPACT_ATOMS: atom_id res chain seq x y z
N MET A 1 7.64 -18.11 -3.64
CA MET A 1 7.27 -17.55 -2.35
C MET A 1 7.81 -18.40 -1.21
N ASN A 2 8.25 -17.75 -0.19
CA ASN A 2 8.78 -18.42 1.00
C ASN A 2 7.69 -19.21 1.73
N LYS A 3 7.91 -20.51 1.94
CA LYS A 3 6.92 -21.38 2.58
C LYS A 3 7.02 -21.35 4.10
N LYS A 4 8.17 -21.03 4.62
CA LYS A 4 8.39 -20.96 6.06
C LYS A 4 8.32 -19.53 6.53
N ILE A 5 7.13 -19.03 6.59
CA ILE A 5 6.89 -17.66 7.04
C ILE A 5 7.14 -17.54 8.54
N ILE A 6 6.72 -18.55 9.28
CA ILE A 6 6.93 -18.61 10.72
C ILE A 6 7.89 -19.75 11.01
N THR A 7 9.00 -19.42 11.62
CA THR A 7 9.98 -20.41 12.04
C THR A 7 10.08 -20.43 13.57
N ASP A 8 10.77 -21.41 14.09
CA ASP A 8 10.89 -21.62 15.53
C ASP A 8 11.38 -20.35 16.23
N ASN A 9 10.55 -19.80 17.09
CA ASN A 9 10.88 -18.66 17.96
C ASN A 9 11.20 -17.36 17.26
N LEU A 10 11.08 -17.30 15.92
CA LEU A 10 11.29 -16.05 15.19
C LEU A 10 9.95 -15.35 14.95
N PRO A 11 9.87 -14.06 15.25
CA PRO A 11 8.63 -13.33 15.01
C PRO A 11 8.36 -13.16 13.51
N PHE A 12 7.08 -13.18 13.17
CA PHE A 12 6.64 -12.82 11.82
C PHE A 12 6.32 -11.34 11.84
N VAL A 13 7.17 -10.54 11.20
CA VAL A 13 7.07 -9.08 11.24
C VAL A 13 6.41 -8.58 9.96
N ILE A 14 5.33 -7.84 10.11
CA ILE A 14 4.62 -7.23 9.00
C ILE A 14 4.90 -5.73 8.99
N ALA A 15 5.45 -5.23 7.88
CA ALA A 15 5.64 -3.81 7.69
C ALA A 15 4.38 -3.21 7.07
N GLU A 16 3.74 -2.30 7.77
CA GLU A 16 2.54 -1.63 7.31
C GLU A 16 2.92 -0.43 6.47
N ILE A 17 2.75 -0.53 5.16
CA ILE A 17 3.02 0.58 4.24
C ILE A 17 1.81 1.49 4.11
N GLY A 18 0.61 0.89 4.12
CA GLY A 18 -0.63 1.66 4.00
C GLY A 18 -0.64 2.49 2.73
N HIS A 19 -0.76 3.80 2.84
CA HIS A 19 -0.70 4.75 1.74
C HIS A 19 0.54 5.65 1.79
N ASN A 20 1.55 5.28 2.53
CA ASN A 20 2.76 6.08 2.64
C ASN A 20 3.52 6.22 1.32
N HIS A 21 3.22 5.37 0.35
CA HIS A 21 3.77 5.46 -1.01
C HIS A 21 3.28 6.70 -1.78
N GLN A 22 2.24 7.36 -1.30
CA GLN A 22 1.69 8.59 -1.89
C GLN A 22 1.32 8.45 -3.37
N GLY A 23 0.82 7.28 -3.78
CA GLY A 23 0.43 7.01 -5.15
C GLY A 23 1.58 6.72 -6.11
N SER A 24 2.81 6.64 -5.61
CA SER A 24 3.99 6.37 -6.42
C SER A 24 4.40 4.90 -6.35
N ILE A 25 4.44 4.23 -7.50
CA ILE A 25 4.87 2.84 -7.58
C ILE A 25 6.36 2.71 -7.20
N ASP A 26 7.16 3.70 -7.56
CA ASP A 26 8.59 3.70 -7.24
C ASP A 26 8.82 3.83 -5.75
N LYS A 27 8.07 4.70 -5.09
CA LYS A 27 8.15 4.82 -3.63
C LYS A 27 7.71 3.55 -2.94
N ALA A 28 6.65 2.92 -3.44
CA ALA A 28 6.18 1.66 -2.88
C ALA A 28 7.24 0.58 -2.98
N LYS A 29 7.89 0.45 -4.14
CA LYS A 29 8.97 -0.52 -4.35
C LYS A 29 10.15 -0.25 -3.42
N GLU A 30 10.51 1.01 -3.26
CA GLU A 30 11.59 1.40 -2.35
C GLU A 30 11.26 1.02 -0.91
N MET A 31 10.02 1.27 -0.48
CA MET A 31 9.57 0.91 0.87
C MET A 31 9.56 -0.60 1.09
N ILE A 32 9.18 -1.38 0.07
CA ILE A 32 9.21 -2.83 0.14
C ILE A 32 10.66 -3.33 0.30
N LYS A 33 11.57 -2.77 -0.47
CA LYS A 33 12.98 -3.10 -0.39
C LYS A 33 13.55 -2.77 0.98
N GLU A 34 13.23 -1.60 1.50
CA GLU A 34 13.68 -1.18 2.84
C GLU A 34 13.13 -2.13 3.92
N ALA A 35 11.86 -2.50 3.80
CA ALA A 35 11.25 -3.44 4.74
C ALA A 35 11.98 -4.77 4.73
N LYS A 36 12.33 -5.28 3.56
CA LYS A 36 13.08 -6.52 3.42
C LYS A 36 14.45 -6.42 4.08
N LEU A 37 15.15 -5.33 3.83
CA LEU A 37 16.48 -5.10 4.41
C LEU A 37 16.42 -4.99 5.94
N CYS A 38 15.32 -4.50 6.48
CA CYS A 38 15.14 -4.37 7.93
C CYS A 38 14.63 -5.66 8.59
N GLY A 39 14.45 -6.72 7.83
CA GLY A 39 14.06 -8.01 8.36
C GLY A 39 12.58 -8.28 8.43
N ALA A 40 11.76 -7.50 7.76
CA ALA A 40 10.32 -7.76 7.71
C ALA A 40 10.03 -9.05 6.94
N SER A 41 9.04 -9.80 7.40
CA SER A 41 8.60 -11.03 6.76
C SER A 41 7.59 -10.74 5.65
N ALA A 42 6.84 -9.67 5.79
CA ALA A 42 5.78 -9.29 4.85
C ALA A 42 5.60 -7.78 4.82
N VAL A 43 4.99 -7.32 3.74
CA VAL A 43 4.55 -5.93 3.61
C VAL A 43 3.06 -5.92 3.36
N LYS A 44 2.39 -4.92 3.88
CA LYS A 44 0.94 -4.78 3.76
C LYS A 44 0.59 -3.38 3.27
N LEU A 45 -0.24 -3.34 2.24
CA LEU A 45 -0.81 -2.10 1.73
C LEU A 45 -2.31 -2.09 2.04
N GLN A 46 -2.94 -0.94 1.84
CA GLN A 46 -4.39 -0.81 1.96
C GLN A 46 -4.98 -0.48 0.60
N LYS A 47 -6.10 -1.12 0.29
CA LYS A 47 -6.86 -0.86 -0.93
C LYS A 47 -8.27 -0.45 -0.53
N ARG A 48 -8.74 0.65 -1.09
CA ARG A 48 -10.07 1.20 -0.79
C ARG A 48 -10.82 1.52 -2.07
N SER A 49 -12.14 1.33 -2.02
CA SER A 49 -13.03 1.94 -3.00
C SER A 49 -13.56 3.22 -2.38
N ASN A 50 -12.97 4.35 -2.74
CA ASN A 50 -13.27 5.62 -2.07
C ASN A 50 -14.72 6.07 -2.28
N LYS A 51 -15.31 5.76 -3.43
CA LYS A 51 -16.71 6.09 -3.71
C LYS A 51 -17.67 5.29 -2.85
N ASP A 52 -17.28 4.09 -2.45
CA ASP A 52 -18.09 3.23 -1.59
C ASP A 52 -17.91 3.55 -0.11
N LEU A 53 -16.71 4.00 0.27
CA LEU A 53 -16.39 4.30 1.66
C LEU A 53 -16.90 5.63 2.13
N TYR A 54 -16.87 6.65 1.27
CA TYR A 54 -17.23 8.00 1.66
C TYR A 54 -18.57 8.37 1.09
N THR A 55 -19.32 9.21 1.82
CA THR A 55 -20.53 9.78 1.28
C THR A 55 -20.20 10.66 0.09
N GLU A 56 -21.16 10.85 -0.79
CA GLU A 56 -20.99 11.72 -1.94
C GLU A 56 -20.53 13.12 -1.52
N GLU A 57 -21.11 13.63 -0.45
CA GLU A 57 -20.73 14.93 0.11
C GLU A 57 -19.28 14.96 0.53
N MET A 58 -18.81 13.96 1.25
CA MET A 58 -17.44 13.89 1.69
C MET A 58 -16.47 13.70 0.53
N TYR A 59 -16.82 12.83 -0.41
CA TYR A 59 -15.99 12.60 -1.60
C TYR A 59 -15.76 13.90 -2.37
N ASN A 60 -16.79 14.71 -2.50
CA ASN A 60 -16.75 15.95 -3.26
C ASN A 60 -16.30 17.16 -2.43
N SER A 61 -16.00 16.99 -1.16
CA SER A 61 -15.55 18.10 -0.33
C SER A 61 -14.20 18.64 -0.79
N ASN A 62 -13.99 19.94 -0.61
CA ASN A 62 -12.71 20.55 -0.94
C ASN A 62 -11.62 20.09 0.01
N TYR A 63 -10.47 19.84 -0.54
CA TYR A 63 -9.31 19.40 0.23
C TYR A 63 -8.12 20.30 -0.12
N ASN A 64 -7.89 21.28 0.73
CA ASN A 64 -6.89 22.34 0.49
C ASN A 64 -5.63 22.20 1.33
N SER A 65 -5.34 21.00 1.80
CA SER A 65 -4.12 20.73 2.54
C SER A 65 -2.88 20.85 1.64
N GLU A 66 -1.74 21.21 2.23
CA GLU A 66 -0.47 21.23 1.51
C GLU A 66 -0.13 19.87 0.89
N ASN A 67 -0.66 18.79 1.47
CA ASN A 67 -0.43 17.43 1.00
C ASN A 67 -1.51 16.96 0.03
N SER A 68 -2.36 17.86 -0.43
CA SER A 68 -3.44 17.51 -1.34
C SER A 68 -2.91 17.29 -2.76
N TYR A 69 -3.40 16.23 -3.42
CA TYR A 69 -3.06 15.90 -4.81
C TYR A 69 -4.22 16.23 -5.75
N ALA A 70 -5.35 16.68 -5.24
CA ALA A 70 -6.53 16.98 -6.04
C ALA A 70 -7.41 17.99 -5.32
N LYS A 71 -8.42 18.51 -6.04
CA LYS A 71 -9.30 19.54 -5.51
C LYS A 71 -10.28 19.04 -4.46
N THR A 72 -10.74 17.78 -4.59
CA THR A 72 -11.69 17.20 -3.66
C THR A 72 -11.02 16.11 -2.84
N TYR A 73 -11.64 15.81 -1.69
CA TYR A 73 -11.13 14.78 -0.81
C TYR A 73 -11.14 13.41 -1.48
N GLY A 74 -12.22 13.09 -2.20
CA GLY A 74 -12.33 11.80 -2.89
C GLY A 74 -11.27 11.65 -3.98
N GLU A 75 -11.07 12.68 -4.79
CA GLU A 75 -10.03 12.66 -5.82
C GLU A 75 -8.64 12.53 -5.22
N HIS A 76 -8.40 13.21 -4.10
CA HIS A 76 -7.13 13.08 -3.37
C HIS A 76 -6.90 11.63 -2.93
N ARG A 77 -7.93 10.98 -2.37
CA ARG A 77 -7.82 9.59 -1.95
C ARG A 77 -7.65 8.64 -3.14
N ASP A 78 -8.34 8.92 -4.26
CA ASP A 78 -8.19 8.12 -5.48
C ASP A 78 -6.77 8.20 -6.03
N PHE A 79 -6.15 9.37 -5.96
CA PHE A 79 -4.76 9.53 -6.38
C PHE A 79 -3.81 8.61 -5.62
N LEU A 80 -4.11 8.33 -4.35
CA LEU A 80 -3.28 7.50 -3.51
C LEU A 80 -3.49 6.00 -3.75
N GLU A 81 -4.52 5.62 -4.52
CA GLU A 81 -4.80 4.20 -4.77
C GLU A 81 -4.07 3.70 -6.01
N PHE A 82 -3.60 2.46 -5.93
CA PHE A 82 -3.01 1.78 -7.09
C PHE A 82 -4.08 1.02 -7.85
N ASP A 83 -3.91 0.90 -9.15
CA ASP A 83 -4.76 0.05 -9.98
C ASP A 83 -4.29 -1.40 -9.93
N LYS A 84 -5.02 -2.28 -10.62
CA LYS A 84 -4.72 -3.70 -10.64
C LYS A 84 -3.34 -4.00 -11.23
N VAL A 85 -2.97 -3.30 -12.27
CA VAL A 85 -1.67 -3.51 -12.93
C VAL A 85 -0.53 -3.14 -11.97
N GLN A 86 -0.68 -2.04 -11.25
CA GLN A 86 0.31 -1.62 -10.28
C GLN A 86 0.43 -2.62 -9.13
N TYR A 87 -0.68 -3.17 -8.64
CA TYR A 87 -0.64 -4.19 -7.59
C TYR A 87 0.05 -5.47 -8.07
N LEU A 88 -0.18 -5.87 -9.31
CA LEU A 88 0.50 -7.03 -9.86
C LEU A 88 2.00 -6.81 -9.99
N ASP A 89 2.40 -5.61 -10.37
CA ASP A 89 3.81 -5.22 -10.45
C ASP A 89 4.47 -5.28 -9.06
N LEU A 90 3.80 -4.73 -8.05
CA LEU A 90 4.33 -4.78 -6.69
C LEU A 90 4.41 -6.20 -6.14
N LYS A 91 3.45 -7.04 -6.49
CA LYS A 91 3.47 -8.44 -6.09
C LYS A 91 4.66 -9.17 -6.69
N GLN A 92 4.90 -8.95 -7.98
CA GLN A 92 6.04 -9.57 -8.65
C GLN A 92 7.36 -9.08 -8.06
N TYR A 93 7.47 -7.78 -7.82
CA TYR A 93 8.66 -7.19 -7.22
C TYR A 93 8.93 -7.81 -5.84
N SER A 94 7.88 -7.98 -5.04
CA SER A 94 8.00 -8.57 -3.71
C SER A 94 8.41 -10.04 -3.76
N GLU A 95 7.87 -10.79 -4.72
CA GLU A 95 8.27 -12.18 -4.91
C GLU A 95 9.74 -12.29 -5.29
N ASP A 96 10.22 -11.39 -6.12
CA ASP A 96 11.63 -11.34 -6.51
C ASP A 96 12.55 -11.05 -5.32
N LEU A 97 12.07 -10.31 -4.34
CA LEU A 97 12.80 -10.03 -3.11
C LEU A 97 12.58 -11.08 -2.03
N ASP A 98 11.75 -12.08 -2.29
CA ASP A 98 11.37 -13.11 -1.32
C ASP A 98 10.77 -12.51 -0.04
N ILE A 99 9.82 -11.62 -0.22
CA ILE A 99 9.03 -11.08 0.87
C ILE A 99 7.54 -11.25 0.55
N VAL A 100 6.74 -11.57 1.56
CA VAL A 100 5.30 -11.75 1.37
C VAL A 100 4.65 -10.39 1.13
N PHE A 101 3.78 -10.32 0.14
CA PHE A 101 3.05 -9.10 -0.19
C PHE A 101 1.56 -9.37 -0.11
N PHE A 102 0.84 -8.51 0.60
CA PHE A 102 -0.62 -8.57 0.60
C PHE A 102 -1.20 -7.17 0.85
N PHE A 103 -2.48 -7.05 0.57
CA PHE A 103 -3.17 -5.80 0.84
C PHE A 103 -4.51 -6.11 1.50
N HIS A 104 -4.96 -5.15 2.29
CA HIS A 104 -6.24 -5.23 2.98
C HIS A 104 -7.24 -4.38 2.21
N THR A 105 -8.37 -4.99 1.87
CA THR A 105 -9.47 -4.30 1.19
C THR A 105 -10.45 -3.81 2.23
N ILE A 106 -10.78 -2.55 2.15
CA ILE A 106 -11.74 -1.94 3.07
C ILE A 106 -13.00 -1.57 2.30
#